data_90af25337c1627fb5f1fb1b01dec6a4a
#
_entry.id   90af25337c1627fb5f1fb1b01dec6a4a
#
_cell.length_a   1.000
_cell.length_b   1.000
_cell.length_c   1.000
_cell.angle_alpha   90.00
_cell.angle_beta   90.00
_cell.angle_gamma   90.00
#
_symmetry.space_group_name_H-M   'P 1'
#
loop_
_entity.id
_entity.type
_entity.pdbx_description
1 polymer ?
#
loop_
_entity_poly.entity_id
_entity_poly.type
_entity_poly.pdbx_seq_one_letter_code
_entity_poly.pdbx_strand_id
1 'polypeptide(L)'
;MLLDVVYESSDVRILFDDLNDVRNTKSLMIRTIGTEYTKAVKKRYNQIVAFSTFYSLQQSGIGKMESLDGDLKGYYSLRLTKNYRLIIKPQADDTSAESLKKCDTVIIKGVIDYHGKGTKYNWIIP
;
A
#
# COMPACT_ATOMS: atom_id res chain seq x y z
N MET A 1 1.36 -15.51 -12.24
CA MET A 1 0.74 -14.19 -12.51
C MET A 1 1.01 -13.28 -11.32
N LEU A 2 1.29 -12.01 -11.61
CA LEU A 2 1.57 -11.03 -10.56
C LEU A 2 0.28 -10.36 -10.10
N LEU A 3 0.28 -9.87 -8.85
CA LEU A 3 -0.85 -9.12 -8.34
C LEU A 3 -1.10 -7.86 -9.18
N ASP A 4 -2.35 -7.63 -9.52
CA ASP A 4 -2.79 -6.38 -10.11
C ASP A 4 -2.98 -5.33 -9.02
N VAL A 5 -2.67 -4.08 -9.34
CA VAL A 5 -2.82 -2.97 -8.41
C VAL A 5 -3.82 -1.98 -8.98
N VAL A 6 -4.82 -1.65 -8.16
CA VAL A 6 -5.76 -0.57 -8.45
C VAL A 6 -5.71 0.43 -7.30
N TYR A 7 -6.32 1.57 -7.47
CA TYR A 7 -6.22 2.67 -6.51
C TYR A 7 -7.61 3.11 -6.06
N GLU A 8 -7.72 3.44 -4.78
CA GLU A 8 -9.02 3.82 -4.21
C GLU A 8 -9.51 5.16 -4.77
N SER A 9 -8.58 6.05 -5.13
CA SER A 9 -8.94 7.36 -5.70
C SER A 9 -8.01 7.70 -6.86
N SER A 10 -8.48 8.62 -7.73
CA SER A 10 -7.66 9.10 -8.84
C SER A 10 -6.44 9.88 -8.37
N ASP A 11 -6.53 10.57 -7.22
CA ASP A 11 -5.41 11.31 -6.66
C ASP A 11 -4.27 10.37 -6.29
N VAL A 12 -4.58 9.22 -5.69
CA VAL A 12 -3.58 8.20 -5.37
C VAL A 12 -3.01 7.60 -6.66
N ARG A 13 -3.88 7.27 -7.62
CA ARG A 13 -3.45 6.68 -8.89
C ARG A 13 -2.44 7.56 -9.61
N ILE A 14 -2.70 8.86 -9.67
CA ILE A 14 -1.80 9.80 -10.35
C ILE A 14 -0.40 9.77 -9.73
N LEU A 15 -0.31 9.74 -8.40
CA LEU A 15 0.97 9.68 -7.71
C LEU A 15 1.75 8.41 -8.04
N PHE A 16 1.08 7.27 -8.08
CA PHE A 16 1.73 6.00 -8.37
C PHE A 16 2.06 5.83 -9.85
N ASP A 17 1.23 6.31 -10.75
CA ASP A 17 1.54 6.28 -12.18
C ASP A 17 2.79 7.12 -12.48
N ASP A 18 2.88 8.29 -11.86
CA ASP A 18 4.04 9.17 -11.99
C ASP A 18 5.30 8.53 -11.37
N LEU A 19 5.14 7.86 -10.24
CA LEU A 19 6.22 7.13 -9.57
C LEU A 19 6.81 6.03 -10.47
N ASN A 20 5.97 5.34 -11.21
CA ASN A 20 6.37 4.20 -12.03
C ASN A 20 6.90 4.61 -13.41
N ASP A 21 6.88 5.89 -13.74
CA ASP A 21 7.49 6.39 -14.97
C ASP A 21 9.00 6.53 -14.76
N VAL A 22 9.76 5.59 -15.32
CA VAL A 22 11.22 5.54 -15.17
C VAL A 22 11.93 6.76 -15.74
N ARG A 23 11.26 7.52 -16.62
CA ARG A 23 11.83 8.72 -17.23
C ARG A 23 11.67 9.96 -16.36
N ASN A 24 10.85 9.87 -15.32
CA ASN A 24 10.53 11.01 -14.49
C ASN A 24 11.40 11.03 -13.24
N THR A 25 12.43 11.86 -13.24
CA THR A 25 13.35 11.99 -12.11
C THR A 25 12.83 12.93 -11.03
N LYS A 26 11.76 13.68 -11.32
CA LYS A 26 11.16 14.65 -10.37
C LYS A 26 9.68 14.35 -10.23
N SER A 27 9.37 13.12 -9.84
CA SER A 27 7.98 12.66 -9.75
C SER A 27 7.17 13.50 -8.76
N LEU A 28 5.87 13.54 -8.98
CA LEU A 28 4.93 14.18 -8.05
C LEU A 28 5.03 13.53 -6.66
N MET A 29 5.29 12.24 -6.59
CA MET A 29 5.50 11.54 -5.32
C MET A 29 6.70 12.12 -4.57
N ILE A 30 7.83 12.34 -5.26
CA ILE A 30 9.02 12.94 -4.64
C ILE A 30 8.70 14.33 -4.09
N ARG A 31 7.95 15.13 -4.84
CA ARG A 31 7.55 16.48 -4.38
C ARG A 31 6.58 16.44 -3.22
N THR A 32 5.85 15.35 -3.06
CA THR A 32 4.85 15.20 -1.99
C THR A 32 5.47 14.69 -0.69
N ILE A 33 6.31 13.65 -0.76
CA ILE A 33 6.85 12.99 0.43
C ILE A 33 8.38 12.94 0.49
N GLY A 34 9.07 13.46 -0.51
CA GLY A 34 10.52 13.49 -0.56
C GLY A 34 11.12 12.22 -1.16
N THR A 35 12.40 12.31 -1.52
CA THR A 35 13.11 11.25 -2.23
C THR A 35 13.23 9.97 -1.40
N GLU A 36 13.55 10.08 -0.11
CA GLU A 36 13.76 8.93 0.76
C GLU A 36 12.50 8.09 0.90
N TYR A 37 11.36 8.75 1.19
CA TYR A 37 10.09 8.04 1.38
C TYR A 37 9.54 7.53 0.04
N THR A 38 9.79 8.24 -1.05
CA THR A 38 9.42 7.77 -2.39
C THR A 38 10.13 6.46 -2.74
N LYS A 39 11.42 6.35 -2.41
CA LYS A 39 12.17 5.11 -2.61
C LYS A 39 11.59 3.96 -1.79
N ALA A 40 11.17 4.24 -0.56
CA ALA A 40 10.55 3.24 0.30
C ALA A 40 9.21 2.76 -0.28
N VAL A 41 8.39 3.68 -0.79
CA VAL A 41 7.12 3.34 -1.44
C VAL A 41 7.37 2.48 -2.68
N LYS A 42 8.31 2.86 -3.53
CA LYS A 42 8.63 2.11 -4.74
C LYS A 42 9.11 0.70 -4.44
N LYS A 43 9.99 0.57 -3.45
CA LYS A 43 10.48 -0.74 -3.00
C LYS A 43 9.32 -1.63 -2.55
N ARG A 44 8.43 -1.08 -1.73
CA ARG A 44 7.29 -1.84 -1.22
C ARG A 44 6.32 -2.21 -2.33
N TYR A 45 6.04 -1.30 -3.23
CA TYR A 45 5.21 -1.55 -4.41
C TYR A 45 5.77 -2.73 -5.23
N ASN A 46 7.06 -2.71 -5.53
CA ASN A 46 7.70 -3.77 -6.32
C ASN A 46 7.63 -5.13 -5.60
N GLN A 47 7.73 -5.14 -4.28
CA GLN A 47 7.59 -6.36 -3.49
C GLN A 47 6.16 -6.90 -3.54
N ILE A 48 5.18 -6.01 -3.43
CA ILE A 48 3.76 -6.40 -3.47
C ILE A 48 3.41 -7.08 -4.79
N VAL A 49 3.76 -6.46 -5.92
CA VAL A 49 3.39 -6.99 -7.23
C VAL A 49 4.14 -8.28 -7.62
N ALA A 50 5.17 -8.65 -6.86
CA ALA A 50 5.88 -9.90 -7.09
C ALA A 50 5.08 -11.14 -6.63
N PHE A 51 4.09 -10.95 -5.78
CA PHE A 51 3.22 -12.05 -5.33
C PHE A 51 2.07 -12.26 -6.29
N SER A 52 1.53 -13.48 -6.33
CA SER A 52 0.41 -13.80 -7.22
C SER A 52 -0.96 -13.68 -6.54
N THR A 53 -1.02 -13.74 -5.20
CA THR A 53 -2.27 -13.60 -4.45
C THR A 53 -2.05 -12.74 -3.21
N PHE A 54 -3.15 -12.16 -2.73
CA PHE A 54 -3.10 -11.39 -1.48
C PHE A 54 -2.72 -12.29 -0.29
N TYR A 55 -3.18 -13.53 -0.31
CA TYR A 55 -2.82 -14.49 0.73
C TYR A 55 -1.31 -14.70 0.82
N SER A 56 -0.65 -14.91 -0.33
CA SER A 56 0.80 -15.08 -0.36
C SER A 56 1.53 -13.85 0.15
N LEU A 57 1.05 -12.66 -0.22
CA LEU A 57 1.59 -11.40 0.27
C LEU A 57 1.48 -11.32 1.80
N GLN A 58 0.30 -11.62 2.34
CA GLN A 58 0.05 -11.59 3.78
C GLN A 58 0.94 -12.59 4.52
N GLN A 59 1.07 -13.80 4.02
CA GLN A 59 1.86 -14.86 4.67
C GLN A 59 3.36 -14.57 4.64
N SER A 60 3.82 -13.75 3.70
CA SER A 60 5.24 -13.40 3.59
C SER A 60 5.72 -12.54 4.76
N GLY A 61 4.83 -11.82 5.41
CA GLY A 61 5.20 -10.90 6.49
C GLY A 61 5.93 -9.64 6.04
N ILE A 62 5.99 -9.38 4.74
CA ILE A 62 6.64 -8.18 4.20
C ILE A 62 6.02 -6.94 4.81
N GLY A 63 6.87 -6.00 5.25
CA GLY A 63 6.41 -4.74 5.83
C GLY A 63 5.69 -4.91 7.16
N LYS A 64 5.85 -6.06 7.84
CA LYS A 64 5.13 -6.39 9.07
C LYS A 64 3.64 -6.11 8.92
N MET A 65 3.06 -6.64 7.86
CA MET A 65 1.66 -6.42 7.50
C MET A 65 0.72 -6.74 8.65
N GLU A 66 -0.16 -5.80 8.96
CA GLU A 66 -1.14 -5.92 10.05
C GLU A 66 -2.53 -5.55 9.53
N SER A 67 -3.53 -6.32 9.96
CA SER A 67 -4.93 -5.95 9.72
C SER A 67 -5.32 -4.77 10.61
N LEU A 68 -6.18 -3.90 10.09
CA LEU A 68 -6.63 -2.71 10.79
C LEU A 68 -8.07 -2.86 11.26
N ASP A 69 -8.43 -2.09 12.29
CA ASP A 69 -9.76 -2.08 12.87
C ASP A 69 -10.42 -0.70 12.75
N GLY A 70 -11.63 -0.57 13.30
CA GLY A 70 -12.35 0.69 13.31
C GLY A 70 -12.72 1.14 11.91
N ASP A 71 -12.45 2.40 11.61
CA ASP A 71 -12.78 3.00 10.32
C ASP A 71 -12.02 2.36 9.16
N LEU A 72 -10.91 1.68 9.44
CA LEU A 72 -10.09 1.01 8.43
C LEU A 72 -10.22 -0.50 8.49
N LYS A 73 -11.30 -1.01 9.06
CA LYS A 73 -11.56 -2.46 9.05
C LYS A 73 -11.61 -2.98 7.62
N GLY A 74 -10.89 -4.07 7.36
CA GLY A 74 -10.76 -4.64 6.03
C GLY A 74 -9.53 -4.15 5.28
N TYR A 75 -8.87 -3.12 5.81
CA TYR A 75 -7.59 -2.64 5.29
C TYR A 75 -6.43 -3.25 6.06
N TYR A 76 -5.25 -3.15 5.46
CA TYR A 76 -4.00 -3.63 6.05
C TYR A 76 -2.94 -2.55 5.92
N SER A 77 -2.03 -2.51 6.89
CA SER A 77 -0.88 -1.60 6.84
C SER A 77 0.41 -2.37 6.58
N LEU A 78 1.27 -1.79 5.75
CA LEU A 78 2.63 -2.27 5.54
C LEU A 78 3.59 -1.15 5.89
N ARG A 79 4.62 -1.46 6.68
CA ARG A 79 5.64 -0.47 7.03
C ARG A 79 6.43 -0.05 5.79
N LEU A 80 6.56 1.24 5.61
CA LEU A 80 7.46 1.83 4.61
C LEU A 80 8.75 2.25 5.30
N THR A 81 8.60 3.00 6.39
CA THR A 81 9.67 3.43 7.27
C THR A 81 9.18 3.24 8.71
N LYS A 82 9.94 3.74 9.68
CA LYS A 82 9.57 3.65 11.09
C LYS A 82 8.16 4.21 11.34
N ASN A 83 7.81 5.33 10.72
CA ASN A 83 6.55 6.02 10.98
C ASN A 83 5.53 5.92 9.86
N TYR A 84 5.97 5.70 8.62
CA TYR A 84 5.08 5.71 7.47
C TYR A 84 4.56 4.31 7.17
N ARG A 85 3.27 4.23 6.83
CA ARG A 85 2.59 2.98 6.50
C ARG A 85 1.85 3.11 5.18
N LEU A 86 2.00 2.12 4.33
CA LEU A 86 1.19 1.98 3.12
C LEU A 86 -0.11 1.26 3.50
N ILE A 87 -1.24 1.82 3.12
CA ILE A 87 -2.56 1.26 3.44
C ILE A 87 -3.15 0.63 2.20
N ILE A 88 -3.44 -0.65 2.29
CA ILE A 88 -3.96 -1.45 1.18
C ILE A 88 -5.15 -2.28 1.65
N LYS A 89 -5.91 -2.81 0.69
CA LYS A 89 -6.89 -3.85 0.99
C LYS A 89 -7.00 -4.81 -0.20
N PRO A 90 -7.43 -6.06 0.05
CA PRO A 90 -7.70 -6.99 -1.04
C PRO A 90 -8.99 -6.59 -1.75
N GLN A 91 -9.03 -6.75 -3.05
CA GLN A 91 -10.29 -6.66 -3.79
C GLN A 91 -10.97 -8.02 -3.72
N ALA A 92 -11.65 -8.26 -2.62
CA ALA A 92 -12.30 -9.53 -2.30
C ALA A 92 -13.55 -9.27 -1.46
N ASP A 93 -14.45 -10.26 -1.43
CA ASP A 93 -15.72 -10.12 -0.70
C ASP A 93 -15.53 -10.11 0.82
N ASP A 94 -14.50 -10.81 1.30
CA ASP A 94 -14.15 -10.85 2.70
C ASP A 94 -12.66 -11.11 2.88
N THR A 95 -12.20 -11.18 4.12
CA THR A 95 -10.78 -11.39 4.44
C THR A 95 -10.47 -12.80 4.95
N SER A 96 -11.35 -13.76 4.62
CA SER A 96 -11.07 -15.16 4.94
C SER A 96 -9.87 -15.67 4.13
N ALA A 97 -9.17 -16.67 4.66
CA ALA A 97 -8.04 -17.28 3.96
C ALA A 97 -8.44 -17.79 2.58
N GLU A 98 -9.64 -18.36 2.46
CA GLU A 98 -10.15 -18.87 1.19
C GLU A 98 -10.31 -17.76 0.16
N SER A 99 -10.92 -16.64 0.54
CA SER A 99 -11.09 -15.49 -0.36
C SER A 99 -9.74 -14.88 -0.74
N LEU A 100 -8.81 -14.76 0.21
CA LEU A 100 -7.52 -14.16 -0.05
C LEU A 100 -6.62 -15.02 -0.95
N LYS A 101 -6.78 -16.34 -0.91
CA LYS A 101 -6.07 -17.26 -1.81
C LYS A 101 -6.49 -17.11 -3.26
N LYS A 102 -7.68 -16.59 -3.51
CA LYS A 102 -8.22 -16.33 -4.84
C LYS A 102 -8.07 -14.86 -5.26
N CYS A 103 -7.61 -14.02 -4.35
CA CYS A 103 -7.52 -12.58 -4.60
C CYS A 103 -6.23 -12.24 -5.33
N ASP A 104 -6.35 -11.73 -6.54
CA ASP A 104 -5.23 -11.35 -7.39
C ASP A 104 -5.11 -9.84 -7.58
N THR A 105 -5.90 -9.05 -6.87
CA THR A 105 -5.93 -7.60 -7.00
C THR A 105 -5.85 -6.91 -5.66
N VAL A 106 -4.96 -5.92 -5.56
CA VAL A 106 -4.76 -5.11 -4.37
C VAL A 106 -5.22 -3.69 -4.66
N ILE A 107 -5.94 -3.10 -3.71
CA ILE A 107 -6.36 -1.70 -3.78
C ILE A 107 -5.46 -0.90 -2.85
N ILE A 108 -4.79 0.12 -3.38
CA ILE A 108 -3.97 1.04 -2.58
C ILE A 108 -4.83 2.24 -2.20
N LYS A 109 -4.96 2.48 -0.89
CA LYS A 109 -5.69 3.62 -0.36
C LYS A 109 -4.82 4.86 -0.20
N GLY A 110 -3.60 4.68 0.26
CA GLY A 110 -2.69 5.81 0.47
C GLY A 110 -1.59 5.51 1.45
N VAL A 111 -0.98 6.56 1.98
CA VAL A 111 0.11 6.48 2.95
C VAL A 111 -0.25 7.32 4.16
N ILE A 112 -0.04 6.77 5.35
CA ILE A 112 -0.27 7.47 6.61
C ILE A 112 1.05 7.66 7.35
N ASP A 113 1.10 8.71 8.15
CA ASP A 113 2.13 8.94 9.15
C ASP A 113 1.60 8.41 10.49
N TYR A 114 2.20 7.33 10.96
CA TYR A 114 1.75 6.62 12.16
C TYR A 114 2.65 6.95 13.34
N HIS A 115 2.21 7.88 14.19
CA HIS A 115 2.91 8.23 15.42
C HIS A 115 2.30 7.50 16.62
N GLY A 116 2.41 6.23 16.61
CA GLY A 116 2.36 5.25 17.68
C GLY A 116 1.30 5.29 18.78
N LYS A 117 0.54 6.32 19.04
CA LYS A 117 -0.37 6.38 20.19
C LYS A 117 -1.71 7.06 19.91
N GLY A 118 -2.05 7.27 18.68
CA GLY A 118 -3.29 7.95 18.36
C GLY A 118 -4.28 7.07 17.64
N THR A 119 -5.54 7.31 17.89
CA THR A 119 -6.64 6.76 17.11
C THR A 119 -6.80 7.50 15.78
N LYS A 120 -6.02 8.55 15.55
CA LYS A 120 -6.10 9.37 14.34
C LYS A 120 -4.89 9.11 13.45
N TYR A 121 -5.17 8.78 12.20
CA TYR A 121 -4.16 8.62 11.17
C TYR A 121 -3.98 9.95 10.42
N ASN A 122 -2.74 10.36 10.24
CA ASN A 122 -2.42 11.51 9.40
C ASN A 122 -2.15 11.03 7.99
N TRP A 123 -3.11 11.28 7.09
CA TRP A 123 -2.96 10.90 5.68
C TRP A 123 -1.97 11.83 5.00
N ILE A 124 -0.92 11.25 4.42
CA ILE A 124 0.09 11.97 3.64
C ILE A 124 -0.25 11.86 2.17
N ILE A 125 -0.69 10.67 1.77
CA ILE A 125 -1.21 10.41 0.43
C ILE A 125 -2.62 9.91 0.62
N PRO A 126 -3.60 10.69 0.16
CA PRO A 126 -5.00 10.34 0.31
C PRO A 126 -5.38 9.14 -0.51
#